data_ec26c14e35a8bb58ec00818552b1d9e2
#
_entry.id   ec26c14e35a8bb58ec00818552b1d9e2
#
_cell.length_a   1.000
_cell.length_b   1.000
_cell.length_c   1.000
_cell.angle_alpha   90.00
_cell.angle_beta   90.00
_cell.angle_gamma   90.00
#
_symmetry.space_group_name_H-M   'P 1'
#
loop_
_entity.id
_entity.type
_entity.pdbx_description
1 polymer ?
#
loop_
_entity_poly.entity_id
_entity_poly.type
_entity_poly.pdbx_seq_one_letter_code
_entity_poly.pdbx_strand_id
1 'polypeptide(L)'
;MDKTKRFSVTDPGKNTPIVFDQIFAEKVGGGLVKNSPFDLYPGMAVSADGDVIKAYKVVEDASESASSIKIAKNSGIVKGDVIAKGKVGVACTAVDTTTSKDFDTVTVKLTVAVSKGDILYQAASASADAAAPVHAPKYLLGEFVEANSGDELVKLVNGANIRKETAPVADEVVALMKSIEKI
;
A
#
# COMPACT_ATOMS: atom_id res chain seq x y z
N MET A 1 36.37 0.39 3.34
CA MET A 1 35.33 0.99 4.21
C MET A 1 33.99 0.76 3.51
N ASP A 2 33.29 -0.29 3.89
CA ASP A 2 32.06 -0.73 3.23
C ASP A 2 30.91 0.15 3.73
N LYS A 3 30.35 1.00 2.83
CA LYS A 3 29.26 1.94 3.13
C LYS A 3 27.86 1.38 2.82
N THR A 4 27.72 0.08 2.76
CA THR A 4 26.40 -0.53 2.69
C THR A 4 25.75 -0.56 4.08
N LYS A 5 25.30 0.58 4.57
CA LYS A 5 24.34 0.58 5.68
C LYS A 5 23.03 -0.03 5.17
N ARG A 6 22.89 -1.33 5.34
CA ARG A 6 21.60 -2.00 5.27
C ARG A 6 20.77 -1.47 6.44
N PHE A 7 19.80 -0.64 6.15
CA PHE A 7 18.81 -0.26 7.14
C PHE A 7 17.92 -1.46 7.41
N SER A 8 18.28 -2.22 8.41
CA SER A 8 17.38 -3.17 9.05
C SER A 8 16.63 -2.38 10.11
N VAL A 9 15.41 -1.97 9.84
CA VAL A 9 14.48 -1.62 10.91
C VAL A 9 14.03 -2.95 11.50
N THR A 10 14.73 -3.41 12.50
CA THR A 10 14.35 -4.58 13.28
C THR A 10 13.50 -4.07 14.43
N ASP A 11 12.19 -4.00 14.24
CA ASP A 11 11.28 -3.99 15.37
C ASP A 11 11.32 -5.40 15.99
N PRO A 12 11.74 -5.55 17.27
CA PRO A 12 11.83 -6.86 17.90
C PRO A 12 10.41 -7.41 18.14
N GLY A 13 9.83 -8.06 17.15
CA GLY A 13 8.51 -8.68 17.20
C GLY A 13 7.67 -8.61 15.94
N LYS A 14 7.98 -7.74 14.99
CA LYS A 14 7.30 -7.70 13.69
C LYS A 14 8.29 -8.04 12.59
N ASN A 15 8.07 -9.17 11.94
CA ASN A 15 8.83 -9.59 10.75
C ASN A 15 8.46 -8.69 9.57
N THR A 16 9.05 -7.49 9.50
CA THR A 16 8.82 -6.56 8.39
C THR A 16 9.64 -7.04 7.19
N PRO A 17 9.03 -7.40 6.07
CA PRO A 17 9.77 -7.85 4.90
C PRO A 17 10.67 -6.73 4.35
N ILE A 18 11.81 -7.11 3.78
CA ILE A 18 12.70 -6.16 3.11
C ILE A 18 12.01 -5.67 1.84
N VAL A 19 11.68 -4.39 1.79
CA VAL A 19 10.99 -3.75 0.67
C VAL A 19 11.98 -3.08 -0.29
N PHE A 20 12.94 -2.33 0.26
CA PHE A 20 13.92 -1.60 -0.55
C PHE A 20 15.13 -2.48 -0.85
N ASP A 21 15.44 -2.65 -2.14
CA ASP A 21 16.70 -3.24 -2.57
C ASP A 21 17.80 -2.17 -2.57
N GLN A 22 17.50 -1.00 -3.11
CA GLN A 22 18.39 0.15 -3.12
C GLN A 22 17.60 1.45 -2.95
N ILE A 23 18.06 2.32 -2.05
CA ILE A 23 17.55 3.71 -1.91
C ILE A 23 18.65 4.65 -2.41
N PHE A 24 18.34 5.51 -3.36
CA PHE A 24 19.29 6.47 -3.91
C PHE A 24 18.82 7.93 -3.76
N ALA A 25 17.57 8.16 -3.36
CA ALA A 25 17.08 9.50 -3.03
C ALA A 25 16.03 9.48 -1.92
N GLU A 26 16.18 10.43 -0.98
CA GLU A 26 15.30 10.61 0.18
C GLU A 26 14.93 12.07 0.32
N LYS A 27 13.78 12.35 0.94
CA LYS A 27 13.42 13.71 1.32
C LYS A 27 14.31 14.16 2.48
N VAL A 28 15.10 15.20 2.25
CA VAL A 28 15.99 15.77 3.28
C VAL A 28 15.18 16.23 4.48
N GLY A 29 15.57 15.77 5.68
CA GLY A 29 14.86 16.06 6.92
C GLY A 29 13.60 15.23 7.15
N GLY A 30 13.30 14.26 6.29
CA GLY A 30 12.09 13.44 6.40
C GLY A 30 10.82 14.19 6.00
N GLY A 31 9.70 13.69 6.42
CA GLY A 31 8.39 14.32 6.23
C GLY A 31 7.35 13.85 7.20
N LEU A 32 6.36 14.70 7.45
CA LEU A 32 5.24 14.36 8.30
C LEU A 32 4.33 13.37 7.57
N VAL A 33 3.97 12.27 8.24
CA VAL A 33 2.92 11.35 7.83
C VAL A 33 1.79 11.47 8.84
N LYS A 34 0.57 11.62 8.32
CA LYS A 34 -0.61 11.81 9.15
C LYS A 34 -0.95 10.53 9.91
N ASN A 35 -1.53 10.71 11.10
CA ASN A 35 -2.01 9.62 11.92
C ASN A 35 -2.89 8.64 11.14
N SER A 36 -2.64 7.36 11.35
CA SER A 36 -3.38 6.27 10.71
C SER A 36 -4.00 5.35 11.75
N PRO A 37 -5.24 4.88 11.57
CA PRO A 37 -5.86 3.91 12.46
C PRO A 37 -5.35 2.47 12.25
N PHE A 38 -4.41 2.26 11.35
CA PHE A 38 -3.77 0.98 11.05
C PHE A 38 -2.27 1.16 10.87
N ASP A 39 -1.51 0.08 11.09
CA ASP A 39 -0.05 0.08 10.96
C ASP A 39 0.38 0.43 9.53
N LEU A 40 1.38 1.32 9.41
CA LEU A 40 1.97 1.68 8.14
C LEU A 40 3.31 0.99 7.97
N TYR A 41 3.50 0.41 6.80
CA TYR A 41 4.70 -0.38 6.49
C TYR A 41 5.62 0.33 5.50
N PRO A 42 6.94 0.07 5.57
CA PRO A 42 7.88 0.55 4.57
C PRO A 42 7.41 0.20 3.15
N GLY A 43 7.53 1.15 2.23
CA GLY A 43 7.10 1.00 0.85
C GLY A 43 5.66 1.41 0.55
N MET A 44 4.85 1.73 1.55
CA MET A 44 3.52 2.33 1.31
C MET A 44 3.67 3.72 0.69
N ALA A 45 2.80 4.05 -0.26
CA ALA A 45 2.85 5.33 -0.94
C ALA A 45 2.24 6.45 -0.10
N VAL A 46 2.89 7.61 -0.13
CA VAL A 46 2.52 8.81 0.64
C VAL A 46 2.46 10.02 -0.29
N SER A 47 1.46 10.88 -0.09
CA SER A 47 1.31 12.14 -0.80
C SER A 47 2.34 13.19 -0.35
N ALA A 48 2.35 14.34 -1.02
CA ALA A 48 3.17 15.49 -0.58
C ALA A 48 2.76 16.02 0.80
N ASP A 49 1.49 15.87 1.15
CA ASP A 49 0.86 16.40 2.38
C ASP A 49 0.82 15.36 3.52
N GLY A 50 1.46 14.20 3.34
CA GLY A 50 1.58 13.16 4.34
C GLY A 50 0.41 12.18 4.42
N ASP A 51 -0.52 12.23 3.47
CA ASP A 51 -1.63 11.27 3.40
C ASP A 51 -1.14 9.95 2.80
N VAL A 52 -1.47 8.83 3.45
CA VAL A 52 -1.11 7.50 2.97
C VAL A 52 -2.14 6.98 1.98
N ILE A 53 -1.66 6.37 0.90
CA ILE A 53 -2.49 5.65 -0.06
C ILE A 53 -2.53 4.19 0.39
N LYS A 54 -3.71 3.73 0.82
CA LYS A 54 -3.88 2.34 1.27
C LYS A 54 -3.60 1.36 0.13
N ALA A 55 -2.95 0.27 0.48
CA ALA A 55 -2.64 -0.83 -0.42
C ALA A 55 -3.25 -2.13 0.12
N TYR A 56 -3.90 -2.91 -0.75
CA TYR A 56 -4.66 -4.09 -0.38
C TYR A 56 -4.09 -5.30 -1.09
N LYS A 57 -3.35 -6.14 -0.35
CA LYS A 57 -2.75 -7.36 -0.92
C LYS A 57 -3.79 -8.47 -1.05
N VAL A 58 -3.99 -8.96 -2.26
CA VAL A 58 -4.86 -10.09 -2.56
C VAL A 58 -4.22 -11.39 -2.08
N VAL A 59 -4.96 -12.23 -1.35
CA VAL A 59 -4.46 -13.49 -0.80
C VAL A 59 -4.99 -14.73 -1.52
N GLU A 60 -6.01 -14.58 -2.37
CA GLU A 60 -6.61 -15.65 -3.17
C GLU A 60 -7.10 -15.11 -4.51
N ASP A 61 -6.97 -15.88 -5.59
CA ASP A 61 -7.45 -15.51 -6.91
C ASP A 61 -8.96 -15.25 -6.89
N ALA A 62 -9.41 -14.22 -7.62
CA ALA A 62 -10.83 -13.97 -7.84
C ALA A 62 -11.09 -13.58 -9.30
N SER A 63 -12.14 -14.16 -9.89
CA SER A 63 -12.54 -13.87 -11.26
C SER A 63 -13.19 -12.50 -11.38
N GLU A 64 -13.31 -11.98 -12.60
CA GLU A 64 -14.02 -10.72 -12.90
C GLU A 64 -15.50 -10.71 -12.50
N SER A 65 -16.11 -11.89 -12.36
CA SER A 65 -17.49 -12.06 -11.91
C SER A 65 -17.62 -12.22 -10.39
N ALA A 66 -16.51 -12.29 -9.66
CA ALA A 66 -16.55 -12.46 -8.20
C ALA A 66 -17.25 -11.28 -7.52
N SER A 67 -18.08 -11.59 -6.53
CA SER A 67 -18.77 -10.58 -5.71
C SER A 67 -17.99 -10.19 -4.46
N SER A 68 -16.88 -10.88 -4.18
CA SER A 68 -16.00 -10.59 -3.05
C SER A 68 -14.56 -10.99 -3.38
N ILE A 69 -13.62 -10.35 -2.70
CA ILE A 69 -12.19 -10.65 -2.76
C ILE A 69 -11.65 -10.86 -1.34
N LYS A 70 -10.59 -11.66 -1.21
CA LYS A 70 -9.87 -11.88 0.04
C LYS A 70 -8.59 -11.07 0.04
N ILE A 71 -8.40 -10.23 1.06
CA ILE A 71 -7.22 -9.38 1.21
C ILE A 71 -6.51 -9.68 2.53
N ALA A 72 -5.23 -9.34 2.60
CA ALA A 72 -4.43 -9.52 3.81
C ALA A 72 -5.00 -8.70 4.98
N LYS A 73 -4.84 -9.23 6.21
CA LYS A 73 -5.21 -8.55 7.46
C LYS A 73 -4.49 -7.21 7.63
N ASN A 74 -5.06 -6.36 8.47
CA ASN A 74 -4.50 -5.07 8.87
C ASN A 74 -4.27 -4.09 7.69
N SER A 75 -5.06 -4.23 6.64
CA SER A 75 -4.98 -3.39 5.44
C SER A 75 -5.62 -1.99 5.62
N GLY A 76 -6.29 -1.76 6.74
CA GLY A 76 -7.00 -0.51 7.02
C GLY A 76 -8.22 -0.27 6.14
N ILE A 77 -8.71 -1.30 5.44
CA ILE A 77 -9.92 -1.18 4.60
C ILE A 77 -11.16 -0.99 5.46
N VAL A 78 -12.04 -0.10 5.00
CA VAL A 78 -13.35 0.11 5.62
C VAL A 78 -14.44 0.13 4.55
N LYS A 79 -15.69 -0.12 4.96
CA LYS A 79 -16.85 0.03 4.08
C LYS A 79 -16.89 1.43 3.48
N GLY A 80 -17.05 1.50 2.17
CA GLY A 80 -17.05 2.75 1.41
C GLY A 80 -15.72 3.10 0.74
N ASP A 81 -14.61 2.48 1.15
CA ASP A 81 -13.35 2.62 0.42
C ASP A 81 -13.52 2.16 -1.02
N VAL A 82 -12.97 2.91 -1.95
CA VAL A 82 -12.91 2.50 -3.36
C VAL A 82 -11.62 1.72 -3.59
N ILE A 83 -11.76 0.47 -4.00
CA ILE A 83 -10.65 -0.42 -4.33
C ILE A 83 -10.46 -0.41 -5.84
N ALA A 84 -9.22 -0.28 -6.30
CA ALA A 84 -8.94 -0.26 -7.71
C ALA A 84 -7.80 -1.20 -8.11
N LYS A 85 -7.93 -1.75 -9.34
CA LYS A 85 -6.89 -2.44 -10.11
C LYS A 85 -6.85 -1.86 -11.52
N GLY A 86 -5.68 -1.49 -12.01
CA GLY A 86 -5.59 -0.76 -13.27
C GLY A 86 -6.35 0.56 -13.20
N LYS A 87 -7.28 0.74 -14.11
CA LYS A 87 -8.16 1.90 -14.17
C LYS A 87 -9.59 1.62 -13.69
N VAL A 88 -9.86 0.42 -13.21
CA VAL A 88 -11.16 0.00 -12.68
C VAL A 88 -11.18 0.17 -11.18
N GLY A 89 -12.10 0.96 -10.66
CA GLY A 89 -12.30 1.19 -9.24
C GLY A 89 -13.75 0.99 -8.82
N VAL A 90 -13.98 0.26 -7.73
CA VAL A 90 -15.31 -0.04 -7.22
C VAL A 90 -15.37 0.16 -5.72
N ALA A 91 -16.44 0.76 -5.23
CA ALA A 91 -16.66 0.96 -3.82
C ALA A 91 -16.95 -0.36 -3.11
N CYS A 92 -16.28 -0.58 -1.99
CA CYS A 92 -16.50 -1.69 -1.09
C CYS A 92 -17.83 -1.51 -0.35
N THR A 93 -18.71 -2.51 -0.41
CA THR A 93 -20.03 -2.46 0.23
C THR A 93 -20.06 -3.07 1.64
N ALA A 94 -19.17 -4.02 1.92
CA ALA A 94 -18.99 -4.61 3.24
C ALA A 94 -17.57 -5.16 3.40
N VAL A 95 -17.11 -5.21 4.65
CA VAL A 95 -15.83 -5.83 5.04
C VAL A 95 -16.10 -6.75 6.21
N ASP A 96 -15.70 -8.01 6.09
CA ASP A 96 -15.72 -8.98 7.18
C ASP A 96 -14.27 -9.24 7.64
N THR A 97 -13.97 -8.77 8.84
CA THR A 97 -12.67 -8.93 9.50
C THR A 97 -12.67 -10.00 10.56
N THR A 98 -13.81 -10.69 10.79
CA THR A 98 -14.02 -11.56 11.95
C THR A 98 -14.05 -13.04 11.61
N THR A 99 -14.54 -13.40 10.43
CA THR A 99 -14.76 -14.81 10.03
C THR A 99 -13.43 -15.56 9.85
N SER A 100 -12.37 -14.92 9.40
CA SER A 100 -11.06 -15.55 9.23
C SER A 100 -9.99 -14.80 10.05
N LYS A 101 -8.99 -15.56 10.54
CA LYS A 101 -7.78 -14.99 11.18
C LYS A 101 -6.69 -14.59 10.17
N ASP A 102 -6.74 -15.16 8.96
CA ASP A 102 -5.68 -15.04 7.97
C ASP A 102 -5.95 -13.96 6.91
N PHE A 103 -7.21 -13.61 6.70
CA PHE A 103 -7.60 -12.63 5.68
C PHE A 103 -8.90 -11.89 6.07
N ASP A 104 -9.13 -10.77 5.41
CA ASP A 104 -10.39 -10.04 5.42
C ASP A 104 -11.16 -10.34 4.14
N THR A 105 -12.47 -10.54 4.23
CA THR A 105 -13.34 -10.72 3.07
C THR A 105 -14.02 -9.39 2.74
N VAL A 106 -13.77 -8.90 1.54
CA VAL A 106 -14.28 -7.61 1.06
C VAL A 106 -15.36 -7.85 0.01
N THR A 107 -16.56 -7.39 0.25
CA THR A 107 -17.65 -7.45 -0.73
C THR A 107 -17.49 -6.30 -1.72
N VAL A 108 -17.01 -6.64 -2.91
CA VAL A 108 -16.76 -5.72 -4.02
C VAL A 108 -16.83 -6.49 -5.34
N LYS A 109 -17.37 -5.90 -6.39
CA LYS A 109 -17.42 -6.50 -7.74
C LYS A 109 -16.50 -5.72 -8.67
N LEU A 110 -15.22 -6.09 -8.72
CA LEU A 110 -14.17 -5.42 -9.49
C LEU A 110 -14.31 -5.81 -10.95
N THR A 111 -15.04 -6.16 -11.67
CA THR A 111 -15.13 -6.44 -13.13
C THR A 111 -13.80 -6.72 -13.87
N VAL A 112 -12.75 -6.96 -13.11
CA VAL A 112 -11.41 -7.40 -13.56
C VAL A 112 -10.93 -8.53 -12.65
N ALA A 113 -10.30 -9.53 -13.23
CA ALA A 113 -9.74 -10.63 -12.44
C ALA A 113 -8.55 -10.15 -11.60
N VAL A 114 -8.44 -10.67 -10.38
CA VAL A 114 -7.31 -10.44 -9.48
C VAL A 114 -6.64 -11.75 -9.13
N SER A 115 -5.32 -11.73 -9.06
CA SER A 115 -4.52 -12.89 -8.70
C SER A 115 -3.94 -12.76 -7.30
N LYS A 116 -3.70 -13.89 -6.66
CA LYS A 116 -2.98 -13.94 -5.38
C LYS A 116 -1.64 -13.22 -5.50
N GLY A 117 -1.40 -12.30 -4.59
CA GLY A 117 -0.19 -11.46 -4.58
C GLY A 117 -0.37 -10.09 -5.23
N ASP A 118 -1.42 -9.87 -6.01
CA ASP A 118 -1.72 -8.54 -6.53
C ASP A 118 -1.88 -7.53 -5.38
N ILE A 119 -1.40 -6.32 -5.63
CA ILE A 119 -1.60 -5.18 -4.72
C ILE A 119 -2.60 -4.23 -5.38
N LEU A 120 -3.76 -4.12 -4.78
CA LEU A 120 -4.78 -3.14 -5.17
C LEU A 120 -4.53 -1.83 -4.42
N TYR A 121 -5.06 -0.72 -4.91
CA TYR A 121 -4.89 0.58 -4.27
C TYR A 121 -6.22 1.26 -3.94
N GLN A 122 -6.18 2.18 -2.98
CA GLN A 122 -7.32 3.05 -2.67
C GLN A 122 -7.45 4.12 -3.74
N ALA A 123 -8.60 4.16 -4.41
CA ALA A 123 -8.90 5.15 -5.42
C ALA A 123 -9.78 6.29 -4.87
N ALA A 124 -9.70 7.45 -5.52
CA ALA A 124 -10.46 8.65 -5.16
C ALA A 124 -11.97 8.48 -5.42
N SER A 125 -12.33 7.76 -6.47
CA SER A 125 -13.72 7.54 -6.88
C SER A 125 -13.87 6.23 -7.65
N ALA A 126 -15.07 5.66 -7.61
CA ALA A 126 -15.42 4.51 -8.45
C ALA A 126 -15.43 4.93 -9.92
N SER A 127 -14.83 4.10 -10.77
CA SER A 127 -14.78 4.29 -12.22
C SER A 127 -14.59 2.97 -12.93
N ALA A 128 -15.13 2.84 -14.14
CA ALA A 128 -14.92 1.66 -14.98
C ALA A 128 -13.60 1.70 -15.77
N ASP A 129 -13.01 2.89 -15.98
CA ASP A 129 -11.88 3.09 -16.91
C ASP A 129 -10.91 4.23 -16.54
N ALA A 130 -11.19 4.97 -15.47
CA ALA A 130 -10.45 6.17 -15.09
C ALA A 130 -10.14 6.27 -13.59
N ALA A 131 -10.14 5.15 -12.85
CA ALA A 131 -9.78 5.16 -11.44
C ALA A 131 -8.33 5.65 -11.27
N ALA A 132 -8.16 6.54 -10.29
CA ALA A 132 -6.87 7.10 -9.90
C ALA A 132 -6.70 7.01 -8.38
N PRO A 133 -5.46 6.96 -7.86
CA PRO A 133 -5.22 6.95 -6.42
C PRO A 133 -5.90 8.11 -5.71
N VAL A 134 -6.34 7.87 -4.48
CA VAL A 134 -7.06 8.86 -3.65
C VAL A 134 -6.24 10.14 -3.42
N HIS A 135 -4.92 10.02 -3.39
CA HIS A 135 -3.96 11.11 -3.32
C HIS A 135 -2.89 10.95 -4.40
N ALA A 136 -2.30 12.04 -4.86
CA ALA A 136 -1.17 11.99 -5.77
C ALA A 136 0.06 11.42 -5.03
N PRO A 137 0.59 10.25 -5.42
CA PRO A 137 1.75 9.65 -4.76
C PRO A 137 3.01 10.46 -5.05
N LYS A 138 3.84 10.68 -4.05
CA LYS A 138 5.10 11.41 -4.18
C LYS A 138 6.28 10.72 -3.53
N TYR A 139 6.05 10.01 -2.44
CA TYR A 139 7.07 9.35 -1.65
C TYR A 139 6.63 7.93 -1.32
N LEU A 140 7.61 7.09 -0.95
CA LEU A 140 7.38 5.84 -0.23
C LEU A 140 7.79 6.02 1.22
N LEU A 141 7.04 5.41 2.13
CA LEU A 141 7.39 5.33 3.54
C LEU A 141 8.68 4.52 3.71
N GLY A 142 9.67 5.07 4.40
CA GLY A 142 10.98 4.44 4.58
C GLY A 142 11.08 3.56 5.83
N GLU A 143 10.12 3.68 6.75
CA GLU A 143 10.11 3.00 8.04
C GLU A 143 8.69 2.61 8.46
N PHE A 144 8.59 1.82 9.52
CA PHE A 144 7.32 1.40 10.11
C PHE A 144 6.76 2.51 10.99
N VAL A 145 5.43 2.72 10.94
CA VAL A 145 4.70 3.64 11.82
C VAL A 145 3.54 2.87 12.46
N GLU A 146 3.46 2.91 13.78
CA GLU A 146 2.42 2.21 14.52
C GLU A 146 1.06 2.92 14.39
N ALA A 147 -0.02 2.13 14.38
CA ALA A 147 -1.37 2.64 14.35
C ALA A 147 -1.65 3.59 15.54
N ASN A 148 -2.34 4.69 15.29
CA ASN A 148 -2.75 5.68 16.30
C ASN A 148 -1.59 6.33 17.09
N SER A 149 -0.37 6.34 16.53
CA SER A 149 0.80 7.01 17.14
C SER A 149 0.75 8.54 17.07
N GLY A 150 -0.19 9.09 16.30
CA GLY A 150 -0.27 10.51 15.97
C GLY A 150 0.38 10.81 14.61
N ASP A 151 0.57 12.10 14.34
CA ASP A 151 1.33 12.54 13.16
C ASP A 151 2.82 12.32 13.42
N GLU A 152 3.49 11.57 12.56
CA GLU A 152 4.89 11.14 12.75
C GLU A 152 5.83 11.78 11.74
N LEU A 153 6.98 12.25 12.21
CA LEU A 153 8.09 12.66 11.33
C LEU A 153 8.91 11.43 10.96
N VAL A 154 8.84 11.04 9.71
CA VAL A 154 9.38 9.78 9.22
C VAL A 154 10.30 9.96 8.02
N LYS A 155 11.09 8.94 7.75
CA LYS A 155 11.86 8.84 6.52
C LYS A 155 10.95 8.66 5.31
N LEU A 156 11.05 9.56 4.34
CA LEU A 156 10.35 9.50 3.06
C LEU A 156 11.33 9.30 1.90
N VAL A 157 11.08 8.28 1.09
CA VAL A 157 11.90 7.86 -0.04
C VAL A 157 11.27 8.35 -1.33
N ASN A 158 12.03 9.04 -2.17
CA ASN A 158 11.59 9.54 -3.47
C ASN A 158 12.37 8.96 -4.65
N GLY A 159 13.36 8.11 -4.39
CA GLY A 159 14.11 7.39 -5.42
C GLY A 159 14.63 6.06 -4.87
N ALA A 160 14.16 4.94 -5.42
CA ALA A 160 14.55 3.60 -4.95
C ALA A 160 14.20 2.52 -5.99
N ASN A 161 14.94 1.40 -5.88
CA ASN A 161 14.51 0.10 -6.40
C ASN A 161 13.82 -0.67 -5.27
N ILE A 162 12.60 -1.13 -5.51
CA ILE A 162 11.78 -1.86 -4.55
C ILE A 162 11.49 -3.27 -5.03
N ARG A 163 11.40 -4.20 -4.09
CA ARG A 163 11.14 -5.62 -4.40
C ARG A 163 9.67 -5.84 -4.72
N LYS A 164 9.41 -6.41 -5.89
CA LYS A 164 8.06 -6.68 -6.38
C LYS A 164 7.21 -7.53 -5.42
N GLU A 165 7.82 -8.54 -4.80
CA GLU A 165 7.11 -9.50 -3.95
C GLU A 165 6.71 -8.94 -2.58
N THR A 166 7.45 -7.94 -2.10
CA THR A 166 7.31 -7.45 -0.72
C THR A 166 6.82 -6.02 -0.60
N ALA A 167 6.94 -5.21 -1.65
CA ALA A 167 6.53 -3.81 -1.61
C ALA A 167 5.00 -3.68 -1.53
N PRO A 168 4.46 -3.06 -0.48
CA PRO A 168 3.02 -2.88 -0.30
C PRO A 168 2.50 -1.66 -1.09
N VAL A 169 2.73 -1.65 -2.39
CA VAL A 169 2.30 -0.57 -3.29
C VAL A 169 1.89 -1.13 -4.65
N ALA A 170 0.79 -0.65 -5.21
CA ALA A 170 0.30 -1.08 -6.52
C ALA A 170 1.19 -0.57 -7.66
N ASP A 171 1.26 -1.32 -8.76
CA ASP A 171 2.07 -0.94 -9.93
C ASP A 171 1.61 0.38 -10.54
N GLU A 172 0.30 0.62 -10.55
CA GLU A 172 -0.32 1.85 -11.03
C GLU A 172 0.11 3.07 -10.21
N VAL A 173 0.28 2.89 -8.90
CA VAL A 173 0.76 3.94 -8.00
C VAL A 173 2.25 4.21 -8.24
N VAL A 174 3.05 3.15 -8.39
CA VAL A 174 4.48 3.27 -8.70
C VAL A 174 4.70 3.97 -10.05
N ALA A 175 3.90 3.66 -11.06
CA ALA A 175 3.99 4.28 -12.39
C ALA A 175 3.83 5.82 -12.37
N LEU A 176 3.24 6.38 -11.32
CA LEU A 176 3.13 7.84 -11.11
C LEU A 176 4.38 8.44 -10.43
N MET A 177 5.29 7.61 -9.92
CA MET A 177 6.51 8.02 -9.23
C MET A 177 7.75 7.74 -10.09
N LYS A 178 8.23 8.76 -10.83
CA LYS A 178 9.27 8.62 -11.88
C LYS A 178 10.59 7.98 -11.44
N SER A 179 10.93 8.04 -10.17
CA SER A 179 12.22 7.57 -9.63
C SER A 179 12.09 6.35 -8.74
N ILE A 180 10.93 5.67 -8.77
CA ILE A 180 10.70 4.41 -8.08
C ILE A 180 10.53 3.31 -9.12
N GLU A 181 11.27 2.23 -8.98
CA GLU A 181 11.21 1.06 -9.87
C GLU A 181 10.97 -0.22 -9.07
N LYS A 182 10.05 -1.06 -9.54
CA LYS A 182 9.86 -2.43 -9.02
C LYS A 182 10.75 -3.39 -9.79
N ILE A 183 11.58 -4.13 -9.08
CA ILE A 183 12.50 -5.14 -9.60
C ILE A 183 12.16 -6.53 -9.08
#